data_d8bfd48d5650ef420b05eae7c5fcb57f
#
_entry.id   d8bfd48d5650ef420b05eae7c5fcb57f
#
_cell.length_a   1.000
_cell.length_b   1.000
_cell.length_c   1.000
_cell.angle_alpha   90.00
_cell.angle_beta   90.00
_cell.angle_gamma   90.00
#
_symmetry.space_group_name_H-M   'P 1'
#
loop_
_entity.id
_entity.type
_entity.pdbx_description
1 polymer ?
#
loop_
_entity_poly.entity_id
_entity_poly.type
_entity_poly.pdbx_seq_one_letter_code
_entity_poly.pdbx_strand_id
1 'polypeptide(L)'
;MKPYVISNVGMTLDGKLSTVENDTRISGENDLKRVHQIRKDVDAIMVGIGTVLKDNPKLTIHKIPLENNKNPVRIVVDSNLRIPLDSRVLNEDAKTVIATTEYGSLEQSEKIKRIEKIKELESIENVEIIYSGNLKVDLELLMGKLSKMDIKSILLEGGGTLNWGMFEKNLVDEVRVYVAPKIFGGSNAPTYVDGDGFKTLEDCVNLELIDYYQMDEGIVLEYFIKKDNNQENQE
;
A
#
# COMPACT_ATOMS: atom_id res chain seq x y z
N MET A 1 -10.21 12.21 12.28
CA MET A 1 -9.30 12.67 11.19
C MET A 1 -8.69 11.40 10.57
N LYS A 2 -8.58 11.26 9.23
CA LYS A 2 -7.93 10.10 8.60
C LYS A 2 -6.40 10.22 8.72
N PRO A 3 -5.63 9.11 8.67
CA PRO A 3 -4.18 9.16 8.50
C PRO A 3 -3.77 9.90 7.22
N TYR A 4 -2.61 10.56 7.24
CA TYR A 4 -1.98 11.14 6.05
C TYR A 4 -1.35 10.01 5.22
N VAL A 5 -1.64 9.94 3.93
CA VAL A 5 -1.22 8.85 3.06
C VAL A 5 -0.26 9.33 1.99
N ILE A 6 0.96 8.80 2.02
CA ILE A 6 1.97 8.97 0.98
C ILE A 6 1.96 7.71 0.11
N SER A 7 1.60 7.85 -1.17
CA SER A 7 1.73 6.75 -2.14
C SER A 7 3.11 6.81 -2.77
N ASN A 8 3.91 5.76 -2.60
CA ASN A 8 5.26 5.69 -3.16
C ASN A 8 5.42 4.50 -4.10
N VAL A 9 6.08 4.74 -5.24
CA VAL A 9 6.32 3.72 -6.26
C VAL A 9 7.61 3.96 -7.01
N GLY A 10 8.29 2.88 -7.40
CA GLY A 10 9.29 2.89 -8.46
C GLY A 10 8.70 2.27 -9.73
N MET A 11 8.78 2.97 -10.85
CA MET A 11 8.28 2.50 -12.14
C MET A 11 9.25 2.78 -13.28
N THR A 12 9.08 2.09 -14.39
CA THR A 12 9.76 2.43 -15.65
C THR A 12 9.15 3.65 -16.32
N LEU A 13 9.83 4.21 -17.32
CA LEU A 13 9.32 5.37 -18.07
C LEU A 13 7.97 5.10 -18.75
N ASP A 14 7.68 3.84 -19.10
CA ASP A 14 6.39 3.39 -19.63
C ASP A 14 5.41 2.91 -18.54
N GLY A 15 5.65 3.27 -17.26
CA GLY A 15 4.72 3.07 -16.14
C GLY A 15 4.62 1.64 -15.62
N LYS A 16 5.60 0.77 -15.88
CA LYS A 16 5.56 -0.63 -15.43
C LYS A 16 6.30 -0.84 -14.11
N LEU A 17 5.76 -1.69 -13.24
CA LEU A 17 6.33 -2.05 -11.94
C LEU A 17 7.21 -3.29 -11.98
N SER A 18 7.04 -4.13 -12.98
CA SER A 18 7.86 -5.31 -13.24
C SER A 18 7.77 -5.72 -14.70
N THR A 19 8.70 -6.57 -15.14
CA THR A 19 8.56 -7.29 -16.42
C THR A 19 7.40 -8.29 -16.35
N VAL A 20 7.05 -8.88 -17.49
CA VAL A 20 6.02 -9.95 -17.57
C VAL A 20 6.43 -11.21 -16.79
N GLU A 21 7.72 -11.39 -16.51
CA GLU A 21 8.28 -12.49 -15.70
C GLU A 21 8.49 -12.07 -14.22
N ASN A 22 7.92 -10.93 -13.82
CA ASN A 22 7.97 -10.40 -12.45
C ASN A 22 9.37 -9.94 -11.95
N ASP A 23 10.27 -9.54 -12.84
CA ASP A 23 11.50 -8.85 -12.42
C ASP A 23 11.16 -7.40 -12.03
N THR A 24 11.41 -7.04 -10.76
CA THR A 24 11.08 -5.74 -10.14
C THR A 24 12.32 -4.86 -9.94
N ARG A 25 13.49 -5.18 -10.53
CA ARG A 25 14.73 -4.43 -10.34
C ARG A 25 14.72 -3.10 -11.11
N ILE A 26 13.93 -2.17 -10.61
CA ILE A 26 13.71 -0.84 -11.18
C ILE A 26 14.59 0.19 -10.48
N SER A 27 14.53 0.22 -9.15
CA SER A 27 15.18 1.20 -8.29
C SER A 27 16.68 0.94 -8.14
N GLY A 28 17.46 2.02 -8.14
CA GLY A 28 18.86 1.99 -7.75
C GLY A 28 19.06 1.99 -6.22
N GLU A 29 20.31 2.01 -5.78
CA GLU A 29 20.64 1.90 -4.35
C GLU A 29 20.18 3.13 -3.55
N ASN A 30 20.30 4.34 -4.13
CA ASN A 30 19.89 5.56 -3.45
C ASN A 30 18.36 5.68 -3.37
N ASP A 31 17.63 5.29 -4.42
CA ASP A 31 16.16 5.23 -4.35
C ASP A 31 15.70 4.21 -3.30
N LEU A 32 16.32 3.05 -3.20
CA LEU A 32 16.01 2.10 -2.13
C LEU A 32 16.26 2.67 -0.74
N LYS A 33 17.34 3.45 -0.53
CA LYS A 33 17.59 4.15 0.74
C LYS A 33 16.53 5.21 1.00
N ARG A 34 16.10 5.98 -0.03
CA ARG A 34 15.03 6.97 0.05
C ARG A 34 13.73 6.33 0.52
N VAL A 35 13.33 5.19 -0.07
CA VAL A 35 12.13 4.45 0.34
C VAL A 35 12.22 4.06 1.82
N HIS A 36 13.38 3.57 2.27
CA HIS A 36 13.57 3.21 3.67
C HIS A 36 13.59 4.44 4.60
N GLN A 37 14.00 5.62 4.12
CA GLN A 37 13.85 6.85 4.87
C GLN A 37 12.36 7.22 5.02
N ILE A 38 11.55 7.14 3.94
CA ILE A 38 10.10 7.38 4.04
C ILE A 38 9.46 6.39 5.02
N ARG A 39 9.84 5.10 4.98
CA ARG A 39 9.37 4.09 5.95
C ARG A 39 9.68 4.46 7.39
N LYS A 40 10.83 5.12 7.64
CA LYS A 40 11.24 5.59 8.97
C LYS A 40 10.38 6.74 9.46
N ASP A 41 9.88 7.56 8.55
CA ASP A 41 9.17 8.82 8.84
C ASP A 41 7.65 8.64 8.97
N VAL A 42 7.12 7.40 8.76
CA VAL A 42 5.69 7.10 8.86
C VAL A 42 5.39 6.10 9.99
N ASP A 43 4.13 6.09 10.45
CA ASP A 43 3.68 5.16 11.49
C ASP A 43 3.42 3.76 10.94
N ALA A 44 3.01 3.65 9.65
CA ALA A 44 2.67 2.37 9.05
C ALA A 44 3.01 2.29 7.56
N ILE A 45 3.21 1.04 7.07
CA ILE A 45 3.34 0.70 5.65
C ILE A 45 2.13 -0.14 5.26
N MET A 46 1.45 0.22 4.18
CA MET A 46 0.26 -0.48 3.69
C MET A 46 0.51 -1.11 2.32
N VAL A 47 0.14 -2.39 2.20
CA VAL A 47 0.15 -3.13 0.93
C VAL A 47 -1.11 -3.95 0.75
N GLY A 48 -1.47 -4.26 -0.49
CA GLY A 48 -2.48 -5.27 -0.81
C GLY A 48 -1.91 -6.69 -0.72
N ILE A 49 -2.79 -7.66 -0.48
CA ILE A 49 -2.42 -9.07 -0.39
C ILE A 49 -1.70 -9.58 -1.66
N GLY A 50 -2.01 -9.03 -2.83
CA GLY A 50 -1.31 -9.38 -4.08
C GLY A 50 0.20 -9.19 -4.00
N THR A 51 0.66 -8.10 -3.37
CA THR A 51 2.08 -7.81 -3.14
C THR A 51 2.70 -8.85 -2.18
N VAL A 52 2.00 -9.24 -1.13
CA VAL A 52 2.50 -10.26 -0.19
C VAL A 52 2.64 -11.63 -0.87
N LEU A 53 1.63 -12.03 -1.66
CA LEU A 53 1.64 -13.31 -2.38
C LEU A 53 2.71 -13.38 -3.47
N LYS A 54 3.02 -12.25 -4.11
CA LYS A 54 3.99 -12.18 -5.19
C LYS A 54 5.43 -12.06 -4.69
N ASP A 55 5.68 -11.11 -3.78
CA ASP A 55 7.03 -10.67 -3.43
C ASP A 55 7.45 -11.12 -2.03
N ASN A 56 6.53 -11.60 -1.20
CA ASN A 56 6.72 -11.97 0.20
C ASN A 56 7.63 -10.98 0.95
N PRO A 57 7.29 -9.66 0.97
CA PRO A 57 8.16 -8.62 1.50
C PRO A 57 8.23 -8.67 3.03
N LYS A 58 9.29 -8.12 3.63
CA LYS A 58 9.37 -7.91 5.09
C LYS A 58 8.62 -6.67 5.57
N LEU A 59 8.51 -5.65 4.73
CA LEU A 59 7.97 -4.32 5.05
C LEU A 59 8.62 -3.72 6.31
N THR A 60 9.96 -3.78 6.37
CA THR A 60 10.77 -3.29 7.47
C THR A 60 11.84 -2.32 6.96
N ILE A 61 12.49 -1.61 7.87
CA ILE A 61 13.64 -0.75 7.60
C ILE A 61 14.91 -1.60 7.73
N HIS A 62 15.68 -1.73 6.63
CA HIS A 62 16.91 -2.55 6.61
C HIS A 62 18.00 -2.04 5.64
N LYS A 63 17.75 -0.93 4.93
CA LYS A 63 18.72 -0.31 4.02
C LYS A 63 19.39 0.92 4.61
N ILE A 64 18.90 1.39 5.74
CA ILE A 64 19.43 2.51 6.52
C ILE A 64 19.47 2.11 8.00
N PRO A 65 20.25 2.80 8.84
CA PRO A 65 20.26 2.56 10.28
C PRO A 65 18.86 2.77 10.90
N LEU A 66 18.44 1.83 11.71
CA LEU A 66 17.18 1.88 12.45
C LEU A 66 17.45 2.35 13.88
N GLU A 67 17.01 3.55 14.21
CA GLU A 67 17.08 4.06 15.56
C GLU A 67 15.98 3.43 16.43
N ASN A 68 16.33 3.07 17.67
CA ASN A 68 15.41 2.47 18.65
C ASN A 68 14.77 1.13 18.25
N ASN A 69 15.25 0.44 17.23
CA ASN A 69 14.74 -0.83 16.74
C ASN A 69 13.22 -0.88 16.45
N LYS A 70 12.61 0.28 16.17
CA LYS A 70 11.17 0.38 15.94
C LYS A 70 10.87 0.46 14.44
N ASN A 71 10.38 -0.65 13.89
CA ASN A 71 9.80 -0.66 12.54
C ASN A 71 8.37 -0.09 12.54
N PRO A 72 7.91 0.50 11.41
CA PRO A 72 6.51 0.90 11.25
C PRO A 72 5.56 -0.31 11.32
N VAL A 73 4.30 -0.05 11.66
CA VAL A 73 3.24 -1.06 11.62
C VAL A 73 3.04 -1.52 10.16
N ARG A 74 2.93 -2.81 9.93
CA ARG A 74 2.63 -3.38 8.62
C ARG A 74 1.13 -3.55 8.47
N ILE A 75 0.54 -3.04 7.39
CA ILE A 75 -0.89 -3.18 7.11
C ILE A 75 -1.04 -3.97 5.81
N VAL A 76 -1.71 -5.12 5.89
CA VAL A 76 -2.03 -5.95 4.72
C VAL A 76 -3.52 -5.91 4.48
N VAL A 77 -3.93 -5.37 3.31
CA VAL A 77 -5.34 -5.35 2.89
C VAL A 77 -5.65 -6.65 2.17
N ASP A 78 -6.44 -7.52 2.84
CA ASP A 78 -6.73 -8.88 2.38
C ASP A 78 -8.20 -9.27 2.60
N SER A 79 -9.08 -8.84 1.71
CA SER A 79 -10.53 -9.08 1.82
C SER A 79 -10.89 -10.55 2.04
N ASN A 80 -10.13 -11.47 1.43
CA ASN A 80 -10.43 -12.91 1.45
C ASN A 80 -9.54 -13.73 2.38
N LEU A 81 -8.73 -13.07 3.20
CA LEU A 81 -7.80 -13.71 4.15
C LEU A 81 -6.90 -14.77 3.47
N ARG A 82 -6.30 -14.41 2.32
CA ARG A 82 -5.44 -15.29 1.52
C ARG A 82 -4.00 -15.37 2.01
N ILE A 83 -3.59 -14.49 2.93
CA ILE A 83 -2.22 -14.40 3.44
C ILE A 83 -1.72 -15.77 3.90
N PRO A 84 -0.58 -16.30 3.41
CA PRO A 84 0.03 -17.51 3.92
C PRO A 84 0.56 -17.31 5.35
N LEU A 85 0.48 -18.34 6.20
CA LEU A 85 0.93 -18.28 7.60
C LEU A 85 2.46 -18.14 7.73
N ASP A 86 3.20 -18.53 6.71
CA ASP A 86 4.66 -18.39 6.61
C ASP A 86 5.13 -17.10 5.96
N SER A 87 4.21 -16.15 5.72
CA SER A 87 4.54 -14.86 5.12
C SER A 87 5.49 -14.05 6.00
N ARG A 88 6.53 -13.48 5.38
CA ARG A 88 7.56 -12.70 6.11
C ARG A 88 7.01 -11.47 6.83
N VAL A 89 5.87 -10.94 6.40
CA VAL A 89 5.18 -9.83 7.10
C VAL A 89 4.60 -10.25 8.46
N LEU A 90 4.51 -11.54 8.76
CA LEU A 90 3.97 -12.04 10.03
C LEU A 90 5.06 -12.24 11.10
N ASN A 91 6.34 -12.10 10.74
CA ASN A 91 7.44 -12.26 11.68
C ASN A 91 7.42 -11.18 12.79
N GLU A 92 8.18 -11.40 13.85
CA GLU A 92 8.25 -10.54 15.04
C GLU A 92 8.95 -9.19 14.85
N ASP A 93 9.53 -8.91 13.66
CA ASP A 93 10.27 -7.67 13.38
C ASP A 93 9.39 -6.40 13.53
N ALA A 94 8.06 -6.50 13.39
CA ALA A 94 7.12 -5.40 13.57
C ALA A 94 5.69 -5.90 13.86
N LYS A 95 4.83 -5.02 14.37
CA LYS A 95 3.39 -5.29 14.45
C LYS A 95 2.78 -5.40 13.05
N THR A 96 1.87 -6.36 12.85
CA THR A 96 1.13 -6.55 11.59
C THR A 96 -0.37 -6.45 11.82
N VAL A 97 -1.01 -5.62 11.03
CA VAL A 97 -2.47 -5.48 10.96
C VAL A 97 -2.95 -6.12 9.66
N ILE A 98 -3.84 -7.09 9.74
CA ILE A 98 -4.50 -7.69 8.59
C ILE A 98 -5.90 -7.11 8.50
N ALA A 99 -6.14 -6.27 7.50
CA ALA A 99 -7.46 -5.73 7.23
C ALA A 99 -8.23 -6.70 6.32
N THR A 100 -9.34 -7.22 6.83
CA THR A 100 -10.14 -8.22 6.12
C THR A 100 -11.63 -7.92 6.24
N THR A 101 -12.47 -8.67 5.51
CA THR A 101 -13.93 -8.54 5.60
C THR A 101 -14.50 -9.40 6.71
N GLU A 102 -15.72 -9.09 7.13
CA GLU A 102 -16.54 -10.01 7.91
C GLU A 102 -16.87 -11.26 7.08
N TYR A 103 -17.59 -12.21 7.67
CA TYR A 103 -17.80 -13.53 7.05
C TYR A 103 -18.52 -13.52 5.70
N GLY A 104 -19.11 -12.37 5.28
CA GLY A 104 -19.79 -12.19 4.00
C GLY A 104 -20.81 -13.29 3.68
N SER A 105 -21.00 -13.54 2.40
CA SER A 105 -21.89 -14.60 1.88
C SER A 105 -21.21 -15.94 1.68
N LEU A 106 -20.16 -16.24 2.45
CA LEU A 106 -19.41 -17.51 2.35
C LEU A 106 -20.30 -18.72 2.70
N GLU A 107 -20.07 -19.83 2.03
CA GLU A 107 -20.67 -21.10 2.39
C GLU A 107 -20.16 -21.62 3.74
N GLN A 108 -20.90 -22.52 4.38
CA GLN A 108 -20.60 -23.01 5.74
C GLN A 108 -19.19 -23.61 5.85
N SER A 109 -18.74 -24.38 4.85
CA SER A 109 -17.41 -24.97 4.81
C SER A 109 -16.28 -23.95 4.70
N GLU A 110 -16.50 -22.87 3.95
CA GLU A 110 -15.55 -21.78 3.80
C GLU A 110 -15.48 -20.92 5.06
N LYS A 111 -16.62 -20.71 5.73
CA LYS A 111 -16.68 -20.03 7.04
C LYS A 111 -15.83 -20.75 8.08
N ILE A 112 -15.93 -22.10 8.15
CA ILE A 112 -15.14 -22.90 9.11
C ILE A 112 -13.64 -22.72 8.86
N LYS A 113 -13.19 -22.91 7.61
CA LYS A 113 -11.77 -22.73 7.24
C LYS A 113 -11.26 -21.32 7.55
N ARG A 114 -12.11 -20.30 7.31
CA ARG A 114 -11.76 -18.92 7.60
C ARG A 114 -11.63 -18.67 9.12
N ILE A 115 -12.51 -19.23 9.94
CA ILE A 115 -12.47 -19.13 11.40
C ILE A 115 -11.19 -19.81 11.93
N GLU A 116 -10.84 -20.98 11.41
CA GLU A 116 -9.60 -21.68 11.81
C GLU A 116 -8.38 -20.82 11.49
N LYS A 117 -8.30 -20.29 10.27
CA LYS A 117 -7.21 -19.41 9.86
C LYS A 117 -7.12 -18.11 10.67
N ILE A 118 -8.25 -17.52 11.04
CA ILE A 118 -8.30 -16.36 11.94
C ILE A 118 -7.66 -16.70 13.28
N LYS A 119 -8.03 -17.84 13.88
CA LYS A 119 -7.46 -18.29 15.17
C LYS A 119 -5.94 -18.51 15.08
N GLU A 120 -5.47 -19.09 13.97
CA GLU A 120 -4.03 -19.29 13.75
C GLU A 120 -3.30 -17.94 13.63
N LEU A 121 -3.84 -16.99 12.89
CA LEU A 121 -3.26 -15.65 12.76
C LEU A 121 -3.29 -14.87 14.08
N GLU A 122 -4.40 -14.92 14.83
CA GLU A 122 -4.54 -14.28 16.14
C GLU A 122 -3.65 -14.92 17.22
N SER A 123 -3.18 -16.16 17.01
CA SER A 123 -2.21 -16.80 17.92
C SER A 123 -0.78 -16.23 17.75
N ILE A 124 -0.52 -15.46 16.71
CA ILE A 124 0.77 -14.79 16.47
C ILE A 124 0.76 -13.46 17.23
N GLU A 125 1.62 -13.30 18.22
CA GLU A 125 1.59 -12.20 19.22
C GLU A 125 1.59 -10.80 18.59
N ASN A 126 2.32 -10.61 17.50
CA ASN A 126 2.44 -9.30 16.82
C ASN A 126 1.41 -9.09 15.69
N VAL A 127 0.41 -9.96 15.55
CA VAL A 127 -0.63 -9.89 14.51
C VAL A 127 -1.97 -9.47 15.10
N GLU A 128 -2.61 -8.50 14.46
CA GLU A 128 -3.97 -8.04 14.79
C GLU A 128 -4.85 -8.09 13.54
N ILE A 129 -6.08 -8.59 13.67
CA ILE A 129 -7.05 -8.64 12.57
C ILE A 129 -8.06 -7.51 12.74
N ILE A 130 -8.28 -6.72 11.69
CA ILE A 130 -9.30 -5.68 11.61
C ILE A 130 -10.33 -6.05 10.56
N TYR A 131 -11.58 -6.13 10.97
CA TYR A 131 -12.69 -6.32 10.04
C TYR A 131 -13.14 -4.96 9.48
N SER A 132 -13.24 -4.84 8.16
CA SER A 132 -13.67 -3.62 7.48
C SER A 132 -14.42 -3.96 6.21
N GLY A 133 -15.73 -3.78 6.20
CA GLY A 133 -16.60 -4.11 5.08
C GLY A 133 -17.02 -5.59 5.01
N ASN A 134 -17.87 -5.93 4.04
CA ASN A 134 -18.51 -7.24 3.94
C ASN A 134 -17.93 -8.11 2.81
N LEU A 135 -17.87 -7.62 1.57
CA LEU A 135 -17.39 -8.37 0.39
C LEU A 135 -15.95 -7.99 0.02
N LYS A 136 -15.63 -6.72 0.15
CA LYS A 136 -14.30 -6.15 0.00
C LYS A 136 -13.99 -5.31 1.23
N VAL A 137 -12.73 -5.15 1.55
CA VAL A 137 -12.31 -4.20 2.59
C VAL A 137 -12.79 -2.81 2.20
N ASP A 138 -13.58 -2.20 3.07
CA ASP A 138 -13.98 -0.81 2.98
C ASP A 138 -12.80 0.05 3.46
N LEU A 139 -12.16 0.75 2.52
CA LEU A 139 -10.94 1.51 2.78
C LEU A 139 -11.22 2.75 3.64
N GLU A 140 -12.37 3.41 3.50
CA GLU A 140 -12.73 4.58 4.29
C GLU A 140 -12.96 4.19 5.75
N LEU A 141 -13.71 3.11 5.97
CA LEU A 141 -13.91 2.53 7.30
C LEU A 141 -12.58 2.06 7.91
N LEU A 142 -11.71 1.43 7.11
CA LEU A 142 -10.38 1.00 7.54
C LEU A 142 -9.55 2.20 8.01
N MET A 143 -9.49 3.29 7.23
CA MET A 143 -8.75 4.50 7.60
C MET A 143 -9.23 5.09 8.92
N GLY A 144 -10.55 5.09 9.16
CA GLY A 144 -11.14 5.50 10.44
C GLY A 144 -10.74 4.60 11.62
N LYS A 145 -10.60 3.29 11.40
CA LYS A 145 -10.13 2.33 12.42
C LYS A 145 -8.63 2.50 12.71
N LEU A 146 -7.82 2.66 11.69
CA LEU A 146 -6.37 2.89 11.82
C LEU A 146 -6.07 4.20 12.59
N SER A 147 -6.83 5.25 12.32
CA SER A 147 -6.72 6.50 13.08
C SER A 147 -7.00 6.32 14.59
N LYS A 148 -7.95 5.45 14.95
CA LYS A 148 -8.23 5.12 16.36
C LYS A 148 -7.11 4.30 17.02
N MET A 149 -6.25 3.68 16.23
CA MET A 149 -5.04 2.99 16.68
C MET A 149 -3.81 3.92 16.78
N ASP A 150 -4.02 5.24 16.70
CA ASP A 150 -2.98 6.28 16.70
C ASP A 150 -2.02 6.21 15.51
N ILE A 151 -2.45 5.60 14.39
CA ILE A 151 -1.74 5.64 13.11
C ILE A 151 -2.11 6.95 12.42
N LYS A 152 -1.15 7.87 12.30
CA LYS A 152 -1.34 9.22 11.75
C LYS A 152 -0.80 9.35 10.33
N SER A 153 0.15 8.49 9.95
CA SER A 153 0.81 8.52 8.64
C SER A 153 0.99 7.11 8.08
N ILE A 154 0.76 6.95 6.79
CA ILE A 154 0.83 5.66 6.09
C ILE A 154 1.62 5.83 4.80
N LEU A 155 2.61 4.96 4.59
CA LEU A 155 3.25 4.75 3.31
C LEU A 155 2.49 3.66 2.54
N LEU A 156 1.82 4.03 1.45
CA LEU A 156 1.15 3.10 0.55
C LEU A 156 2.16 2.61 -0.50
N GLU A 157 2.51 1.33 -0.41
CA GLU A 157 3.45 0.68 -1.35
C GLU A 157 2.75 -0.28 -2.35
N GLY A 158 1.45 -0.14 -2.51
CA GLY A 158 0.71 -0.79 -3.57
C GLY A 158 0.19 -2.19 -3.23
N GLY A 159 -0.13 -3.07 -4.16
CA GLY A 159 -0.19 -3.05 -5.62
C GLY A 159 -1.31 -2.23 -6.27
N GLY A 160 -1.33 -2.30 -7.59
CA GLY A 160 -2.15 -1.42 -8.43
C GLY A 160 -3.64 -1.42 -8.08
N THR A 161 -4.22 -2.56 -7.74
CA THR A 161 -5.64 -2.65 -7.32
C THR A 161 -5.91 -1.91 -6.01
N LEU A 162 -5.00 -2.00 -5.02
CA LEU A 162 -5.14 -1.25 -3.77
C LEU A 162 -4.95 0.24 -4.02
N ASN A 163 -3.94 0.60 -4.83
CA ASN A 163 -3.72 1.99 -5.21
C ASN A 163 -4.95 2.58 -5.88
N TRP A 164 -5.57 1.86 -6.83
CA TRP A 164 -6.81 2.29 -7.46
C TRP A 164 -7.88 2.62 -6.42
N GLY A 165 -8.20 1.68 -5.52
CA GLY A 165 -9.21 1.91 -4.48
C GLY A 165 -8.89 3.10 -3.57
N MET A 166 -7.61 3.34 -3.27
CA MET A 166 -7.18 4.49 -2.46
C MET A 166 -7.33 5.82 -3.22
N PHE A 167 -7.00 5.85 -4.52
CA PHE A 167 -7.18 7.05 -5.37
C PHE A 167 -8.66 7.30 -5.67
N GLU A 168 -9.42 6.27 -6.05
CA GLU A 168 -10.87 6.38 -6.31
C GLU A 168 -11.64 6.97 -5.11
N LYS A 169 -11.20 6.66 -3.89
CA LYS A 169 -11.81 7.12 -2.62
C LYS A 169 -11.18 8.42 -2.07
N ASN A 170 -10.31 9.10 -2.82
CA ASN A 170 -9.61 10.30 -2.37
C ASN A 170 -8.90 10.13 -1.00
N LEU A 171 -8.31 8.95 -0.78
CA LEU A 171 -7.64 8.60 0.48
C LEU A 171 -6.13 8.88 0.46
N VAL A 172 -5.55 9.20 -0.69
CA VAL A 172 -4.15 9.59 -0.85
C VAL A 172 -3.99 11.10 -0.68
N ASP A 173 -2.92 11.55 -0.06
CA ASP A 173 -2.62 12.98 0.13
C ASP A 173 -1.38 13.40 -0.67
N GLU A 174 -0.40 12.49 -0.84
CA GLU A 174 0.87 12.77 -1.49
C GLU A 174 1.29 11.58 -2.38
N VAL A 175 1.97 11.87 -3.48
CA VAL A 175 2.49 10.88 -4.44
C VAL A 175 3.99 11.10 -4.61
N ARG A 176 4.80 10.06 -4.43
CA ARG A 176 6.24 10.06 -4.69
C ARG A 176 6.57 8.95 -5.69
N VAL A 177 7.12 9.32 -6.83
CA VAL A 177 7.40 8.37 -7.92
C VAL A 177 8.87 8.43 -8.30
N TYR A 178 9.54 7.29 -8.26
CA TYR A 178 10.83 7.13 -8.94
C TYR A 178 10.60 6.59 -10.34
N VAL A 179 11.02 7.34 -11.35
CA VAL A 179 10.94 6.96 -12.76
C VAL A 179 12.31 6.51 -13.24
N ALA A 180 12.48 5.22 -13.44
CA ALA A 180 13.71 4.66 -13.98
C ALA A 180 13.81 4.87 -15.50
N PRO A 181 15.01 5.08 -16.08
CA PRO A 181 15.21 5.24 -17.53
C PRO A 181 15.19 3.87 -18.23
N LYS A 182 14.07 3.16 -18.09
CA LYS A 182 13.84 1.81 -18.63
C LYS A 182 12.48 1.74 -19.30
N ILE A 183 12.36 0.85 -20.28
CA ILE A 183 11.09 0.47 -20.93
C ILE A 183 10.93 -1.03 -20.77
N PHE A 184 9.84 -1.47 -20.15
CA PHE A 184 9.53 -2.89 -20.00
C PHE A 184 8.50 -3.39 -21.02
N GLY A 185 7.51 -2.55 -21.36
CA GLY A 185 6.40 -2.97 -22.23
C GLY A 185 5.51 -4.02 -21.57
N GLY A 186 4.74 -4.73 -22.41
CA GLY A 186 3.84 -5.80 -21.98
C GLY A 186 2.48 -5.24 -21.52
N SER A 187 1.40 -5.61 -22.25
CA SER A 187 0.02 -5.18 -21.92
C SER A 187 -0.43 -5.67 -20.54
N ASN A 188 0.04 -6.84 -20.10
CA ASN A 188 -0.33 -7.48 -18.84
C ASN A 188 0.71 -7.23 -17.72
N ALA A 189 1.78 -6.47 -17.98
CA ALA A 189 2.74 -6.12 -16.96
C ALA A 189 2.09 -5.14 -15.97
N PRO A 190 2.26 -5.32 -14.63
CA PRO A 190 1.58 -4.51 -13.62
C PRO A 190 1.96 -3.04 -13.73
N THR A 191 0.99 -2.17 -13.49
CA THR A 191 1.14 -0.71 -13.48
C THR A 191 0.97 -0.14 -12.08
N TYR A 192 1.27 1.16 -11.92
CA TYR A 192 1.18 1.85 -10.65
C TYR A 192 -0.25 1.85 -10.10
N VAL A 193 -1.22 2.16 -10.97
CA VAL A 193 -2.64 2.21 -10.62
C VAL A 193 -3.41 1.38 -11.65
N ASP A 194 -3.99 0.27 -11.20
CA ASP A 194 -4.84 -0.60 -12.02
C ASP A 194 -6.33 -0.26 -11.77
N GLY A 195 -7.24 -1.23 -11.97
CA GLY A 195 -8.67 -1.10 -11.69
C GLY A 195 -9.47 -0.64 -12.89
N ASP A 196 -10.69 -0.13 -12.65
CA ASP A 196 -11.63 0.21 -13.72
C ASP A 196 -11.28 1.53 -14.43
N GLY A 197 -10.47 2.39 -13.80
CA GLY A 197 -10.09 3.70 -14.29
C GLY A 197 -11.21 4.74 -14.21
N PHE A 198 -10.83 6.02 -14.22
CA PHE A 198 -11.78 7.12 -14.29
C PHE A 198 -12.39 7.20 -15.71
N LYS A 199 -13.68 7.52 -15.79
CA LYS A 199 -14.39 7.53 -17.07
C LYS A 199 -14.24 8.83 -17.83
N THR A 200 -14.08 9.94 -17.13
CA THR A 200 -13.93 11.26 -17.70
C THR A 200 -12.68 11.96 -17.17
N LEU A 201 -12.23 13.00 -17.83
CA LEU A 201 -11.07 13.79 -17.39
C LEU A 201 -11.39 14.55 -16.10
N GLU A 202 -12.64 14.94 -15.93
CA GLU A 202 -13.13 15.67 -14.76
C GLU A 202 -13.11 14.82 -13.49
N ASP A 203 -13.25 13.49 -13.63
CA ASP A 203 -13.20 12.54 -12.51
C ASP A 203 -11.77 12.23 -12.05
N CYS A 204 -10.75 12.57 -12.88
CA CYS A 204 -9.37 12.22 -12.60
C CYS A 204 -8.82 12.91 -11.36
N VAL A 205 -7.93 12.22 -10.66
CA VAL A 205 -7.16 12.84 -9.57
C VAL A 205 -6.13 13.82 -10.15
N ASN A 206 -6.25 15.08 -9.79
CA ASN A 206 -5.33 16.13 -10.19
C ASN A 206 -4.17 16.25 -9.22
N LEU A 207 -2.95 16.45 -9.74
CA LEU A 207 -1.72 16.54 -8.98
C LEU A 207 -1.11 17.94 -9.10
N GLU A 208 -0.46 18.38 -8.02
CA GLU A 208 0.35 19.60 -7.99
C GLU A 208 1.81 19.19 -7.73
N LEU A 209 2.70 19.54 -8.67
CA LEU A 209 4.13 19.22 -8.55
C LEU A 209 4.74 20.03 -7.40
N ILE A 210 5.36 19.32 -6.45
CA ILE A 210 6.09 19.89 -5.32
C ILE A 210 7.56 20.02 -5.68
N ASP A 211 8.16 18.90 -6.13
CA ASP A 211 9.59 18.82 -6.41
C ASP A 211 9.91 17.73 -7.43
N TYR A 212 11.07 17.86 -8.07
CA TYR A 212 11.64 16.83 -8.91
C TYR A 212 13.17 16.90 -8.87
N TYR A 213 13.82 15.74 -8.80
CA TYR A 213 15.27 15.69 -8.76
C TYR A 213 15.80 14.38 -9.32
N GLN A 214 17.04 14.43 -9.82
CA GLN A 214 17.73 13.24 -10.29
C GLN A 214 18.14 12.36 -9.09
N MET A 215 17.93 11.05 -9.20
CA MET A 215 18.39 10.06 -8.24
C MET A 215 18.81 8.79 -8.95
N ASP A 216 20.01 8.29 -8.63
CA ASP A 216 20.63 7.22 -9.41
C ASP A 216 20.64 7.56 -10.92
N GLU A 217 20.13 6.69 -11.77
CA GLU A 217 19.99 6.94 -13.21
C GLU A 217 18.60 7.54 -13.58
N GLY A 218 17.69 7.64 -12.63
CA GLY A 218 16.29 8.06 -12.83
C GLY A 218 15.97 9.43 -12.24
N ILE A 219 14.68 9.69 -12.15
CA ILE A 219 14.13 10.95 -11.62
C ILE A 219 13.08 10.62 -10.56
N VAL A 220 13.15 11.32 -9.43
CA VAL A 220 12.06 11.34 -8.44
C VAL A 220 11.12 12.50 -8.76
N LEU A 221 9.83 12.24 -8.68
CA LEU A 221 8.76 13.22 -8.82
C LEU A 221 7.92 13.18 -7.53
N GLU A 222 7.65 14.35 -6.96
CA GLU A 222 6.85 14.49 -5.75
C GLU A 222 5.67 15.42 -6.01
N TYR A 223 4.46 14.98 -5.63
CA TYR A 223 3.21 15.72 -5.89
C TYR A 223 2.31 15.70 -4.67
N PHE A 224 1.56 16.80 -4.46
CA PHE A 224 0.35 16.76 -3.64
C PHE A 224 -0.88 16.42 -4.50
N ILE A 225 -1.87 15.77 -3.87
CA ILE A 225 -3.20 15.66 -4.46
C ILE A 225 -3.85 17.04 -4.37
N LYS A 226 -4.27 17.59 -5.52
CA LYS A 226 -5.09 18.81 -5.53
C LYS A 226 -6.45 18.51 -4.92
N LYS A 227 -6.79 19.21 -3.84
CA LYS A 227 -8.16 19.20 -3.30
C LYS A 227 -8.98 20.21 -4.10
N ASP A 228 -10.10 19.76 -4.64
CA ASP A 228 -11.04 20.70 -5.28
C ASP A 228 -11.56 21.69 -4.24
N ASN A 229 -11.43 22.98 -4.51
CA ASN A 229 -11.86 24.07 -3.63
C ASN A 229 -13.38 24.11 -3.34
N ASN A 230 -14.14 23.12 -3.82
CA ASN A 230 -15.59 23.03 -3.64
C ASN A 230 -16.02 22.34 -2.34
N GLN A 231 -15.09 21.81 -1.51
CA GLN A 231 -15.41 21.17 -0.23
C GLN A 231 -15.24 22.08 1.00
N GLU A 232 -14.64 23.25 0.87
CA GLU A 232 -14.44 24.19 2.00
C GLU A 232 -15.70 24.98 2.40
N ASN A 233 -16.82 24.87 1.68
CA ASN A 233 -18.06 25.65 1.97
C ASN A 233 -19.18 24.82 2.63
N GLN A 234 -18.89 23.67 3.25
CA GLN A 234 -19.89 22.86 3.94
C GLN A 234 -19.49 22.49 5.40
N GLU A 235 -18.76 23.37 6.08
CA GLU A 235 -18.66 23.31 7.55
C GLU A 235 -19.34 24.50 8.21
#